data_da5c14c09c4ad87d0327ecc64404b233
#
_entry.id   da5c14c09c4ad87d0327ecc64404b233
#
_cell.length_a   1.000
_cell.length_b   1.000
_cell.length_c   1.000
_cell.angle_alpha   90.00
_cell.angle_beta   90.00
_cell.angle_gamma   90.00
#
_symmetry.space_group_name_H-M   'P 1'
#
loop_
_entity.id
_entity.type
_entity.pdbx_description
1 polymer ?
#
loop_
_entity_poly.entity_id
_entity_poly.type
_entity_poly.pdbx_seq_one_letter_code
_entity_poly.pdbx_strand_id
1 'polypeptide(L)'
;NIDRLAGQGVQFTNAYATSATSTPSRFGLLTGMYPWRQENTGIAPGNSELIIDTTCVTMADMMKDAGYATGVVGKWHLGLGPKGGTNFNKQISPNAQDIGFDYEFVIPATVDRVPCVFVENGRVVGLDPNDPITVSYNHKVGNWPTGEENPELVTLKPSQGHNNTIINGIPRIGWMTGGKSALWKDEDIADIITNKAKNF
;
A
#
# COMPACT_ATOMS: atom_id res chain seq x y z
N ASN A 1 -13.40 16.21 -16.93
CA ASN A 1 -12.58 15.03 -17.32
C ASN A 1 -13.30 13.72 -17.00
N ILE A 2 -13.85 13.56 -15.79
CA ILE A 2 -14.61 12.35 -15.39
C ILE A 2 -15.87 12.21 -16.26
N ASP A 3 -16.61 13.29 -16.48
CA ASP A 3 -17.82 13.29 -17.34
C ASP A 3 -17.50 12.87 -18.78
N ARG A 4 -16.33 13.29 -19.30
CA ARG A 4 -15.88 12.85 -20.63
C ARG A 4 -15.62 11.35 -20.66
N LEU A 5 -14.97 10.79 -19.63
CA LEU A 5 -14.75 9.36 -19.52
C LEU A 5 -16.06 8.59 -19.42
N ALA A 6 -17.01 9.08 -18.61
CA ALA A 6 -18.34 8.49 -18.48
C ALA A 6 -19.10 8.49 -19.80
N GLY A 7 -19.01 9.57 -20.60
CA GLY A 7 -19.63 9.68 -21.92
C GLY A 7 -18.99 8.79 -22.99
N GLN A 8 -17.79 8.29 -22.78
CA GLN A 8 -17.06 7.38 -23.69
C GLN A 8 -17.10 5.91 -23.24
N GLY A 9 -17.61 5.64 -22.05
CA GLY A 9 -17.63 4.34 -21.42
C GLY A 9 -19.02 3.86 -21.03
N VAL A 10 -19.05 2.93 -20.09
CA VAL A 10 -20.29 2.39 -19.51
C VAL A 10 -20.47 2.96 -18.12
N GLN A 11 -21.64 3.49 -17.84
CA GLN A 11 -22.05 4.02 -16.55
C GLN A 11 -23.01 3.02 -15.87
N PHE A 12 -22.57 2.43 -14.75
CA PHE A 12 -23.41 1.53 -13.98
C PHE A 12 -24.30 2.34 -13.05
N THR A 13 -25.61 2.21 -13.19
CA THR A 13 -26.61 2.88 -12.32
C THR A 13 -26.73 2.19 -10.95
N ASN A 14 -26.35 0.91 -10.86
CA ASN A 14 -26.31 0.14 -9.63
C ASN A 14 -24.99 -0.62 -9.59
N ALA A 15 -24.09 -0.20 -8.71
CA ALA A 15 -22.80 -0.84 -8.50
C ALA A 15 -22.48 -0.89 -7.00
N TYR A 16 -21.97 -2.04 -6.54
CA TYR A 16 -21.73 -2.30 -5.13
C TYR A 16 -20.30 -2.81 -4.93
N ALA A 17 -19.59 -2.25 -3.96
CA ALA A 17 -18.32 -2.80 -3.51
C ALA A 17 -18.54 -4.13 -2.78
N THR A 18 -17.60 -5.05 -2.91
CA THR A 18 -17.67 -6.38 -2.27
C THR A 18 -17.49 -6.33 -0.75
N SER A 19 -16.99 -5.20 -0.23
CA SER A 19 -16.81 -4.96 1.21
C SER A 19 -16.79 -3.46 1.49
N ALA A 20 -17.03 -3.09 2.75
CA ALA A 20 -16.98 -1.70 3.23
C ALA A 20 -15.55 -1.22 3.56
N THR A 21 -14.54 -2.10 3.62
CA THR A 21 -13.16 -1.77 4.01
C THR A 21 -12.18 -2.05 2.89
N SER A 22 -10.98 -1.46 3.01
CA SER A 22 -9.99 -1.35 1.95
C SER A 22 -9.49 -2.68 1.39
N THR A 23 -8.80 -3.49 2.19
CA THR A 23 -8.17 -4.73 1.73
C THR A 23 -9.17 -5.69 1.07
N PRO A 24 -10.30 -6.04 1.72
CA PRO A 24 -11.25 -6.96 1.12
C PRO A 24 -11.95 -6.41 -0.13
N SER A 25 -12.22 -5.10 -0.17
CA SER A 25 -12.83 -4.48 -1.36
C SER A 25 -11.87 -4.48 -2.55
N ARG A 26 -10.58 -4.18 -2.32
CA ARG A 26 -9.53 -4.21 -3.33
C ARG A 26 -9.27 -5.62 -3.84
N PHE A 27 -9.25 -6.59 -2.93
CA PHE A 27 -9.16 -8.00 -3.27
C PHE A 27 -10.28 -8.41 -4.23
N GLY A 28 -11.52 -8.09 -3.88
CA GLY A 28 -12.67 -8.40 -4.73
C GLY A 28 -12.63 -7.73 -6.09
N LEU A 29 -12.19 -6.45 -6.14
CA LEU A 29 -12.06 -5.71 -7.40
C LEU A 29 -11.04 -6.35 -8.34
N LEU A 30 -9.85 -6.74 -7.83
CA LEU A 30 -8.79 -7.27 -8.67
C LEU A 30 -9.01 -8.73 -9.07
N THR A 31 -9.59 -9.54 -8.20
CA THR A 31 -9.71 -11.00 -8.41
C THR A 31 -11.08 -11.43 -8.93
N GLY A 32 -12.09 -10.57 -8.88
CA GLY A 32 -13.48 -10.94 -9.15
C GLY A 32 -14.10 -11.89 -8.12
N MET A 33 -13.41 -12.16 -7.01
CA MET A 33 -13.87 -13.06 -5.96
C MET A 33 -14.38 -12.29 -4.75
N TYR A 34 -15.43 -12.79 -4.10
CA TYR A 34 -15.83 -12.25 -2.81
C TYR A 34 -14.77 -12.55 -1.73
N PRO A 35 -14.40 -11.55 -0.89
CA PRO A 35 -13.31 -11.70 0.07
C PRO A 35 -13.54 -12.82 1.11
N TRP A 36 -14.78 -13.12 1.49
CA TRP A 36 -15.10 -14.22 2.44
C TRP A 36 -14.85 -15.63 1.89
N ARG A 37 -14.50 -15.77 0.60
CA ARG A 37 -14.12 -17.06 -0.01
C ARG A 37 -12.65 -17.41 0.22
N GLN A 38 -11.87 -16.46 0.75
CA GLN A 38 -10.46 -16.64 1.06
C GLN A 38 -10.17 -16.16 2.49
N GLU A 39 -9.41 -16.94 3.23
CA GLU A 39 -8.89 -16.52 4.54
C GLU A 39 -7.92 -15.35 4.42
N ASN A 40 -7.74 -14.60 5.52
CA ASN A 40 -6.79 -13.48 5.64
C ASN A 40 -7.05 -12.29 4.70
N THR A 41 -8.27 -12.11 4.23
CA THR A 41 -8.68 -10.94 3.43
C THR A 41 -9.18 -9.76 4.27
N GLY A 42 -9.00 -9.78 5.60
CA GLY A 42 -9.25 -8.65 6.49
C GLY A 42 -8.28 -7.48 6.25
N ILE A 43 -8.39 -6.42 7.05
CA ILE A 43 -7.52 -5.24 6.93
C ILE A 43 -6.05 -5.64 7.17
N ALA A 44 -5.25 -5.60 6.12
CA ALA A 44 -3.86 -6.03 6.15
C ALA A 44 -2.96 -5.02 6.90
N PRO A 45 -2.03 -5.49 7.75
CA PRO A 45 -0.90 -4.68 8.20
C PRO A 45 -0.03 -4.20 7.04
N GLY A 46 0.75 -3.12 7.25
CA GLY A 46 1.62 -2.58 6.20
C GLY A 46 2.78 -3.49 5.78
N ASN A 47 3.11 -4.48 6.61
CA ASN A 47 4.15 -5.47 6.35
C ASN A 47 3.60 -6.88 6.08
N SER A 48 2.32 -7.01 5.76
CA SER A 48 1.71 -8.31 5.43
C SER A 48 2.24 -8.87 4.11
N GLU A 49 2.22 -10.19 3.99
CA GLU A 49 2.42 -10.91 2.73
C GLU A 49 1.40 -10.52 1.66
N LEU A 50 1.73 -10.72 0.39
CA LEU A 50 0.77 -10.55 -0.70
C LEU A 50 -0.38 -11.57 -0.52
N ILE A 51 -1.61 -11.06 -0.39
CA ILE A 51 -2.79 -11.90 -0.12
C ILE A 51 -3.43 -12.46 -1.38
N ILE A 52 -3.11 -11.95 -2.55
CA ILE A 52 -3.58 -12.48 -3.84
C ILE A 52 -2.60 -13.56 -4.27
N ASP A 53 -3.11 -14.76 -4.51
CA ASP A 53 -2.32 -15.86 -5.05
C ASP A 53 -1.86 -15.50 -6.48
N THR A 54 -0.56 -15.63 -6.74
CA THR A 54 0.04 -15.30 -8.05
C THR A 54 -0.42 -16.21 -9.19
N THR A 55 -1.14 -17.28 -8.88
CA THR A 55 -1.80 -18.14 -9.90
C THR A 55 -3.22 -17.70 -10.22
N CYS A 56 -3.79 -16.75 -9.48
CA CYS A 56 -5.10 -16.17 -9.78
C CYS A 56 -5.01 -15.28 -11.03
N VAL A 57 -5.94 -15.44 -11.94
CA VAL A 57 -6.14 -14.48 -13.04
C VAL A 57 -6.80 -13.23 -12.46
N THR A 58 -6.13 -12.10 -12.57
CA THR A 58 -6.60 -10.81 -12.07
C THR A 58 -7.18 -9.93 -13.17
N MET A 59 -7.78 -8.82 -12.78
CA MET A 59 -8.20 -7.79 -13.74
C MET A 59 -7.00 -7.26 -14.54
N ALA A 60 -5.81 -7.18 -13.94
CA ALA A 60 -4.60 -6.75 -14.64
C ALA A 60 -4.18 -7.76 -15.71
N ASP A 61 -4.19 -9.07 -15.41
CA ASP A 61 -3.91 -10.13 -16.40
C ASP A 61 -4.90 -10.06 -17.57
N MET A 62 -6.19 -9.93 -17.26
CA MET A 62 -7.24 -9.83 -18.29
C MET A 62 -7.00 -8.63 -19.22
N MET A 63 -6.63 -7.48 -18.68
CA MET A 63 -6.35 -6.28 -19.50
C MET A 63 -5.06 -6.44 -20.31
N LYS A 64 -4.04 -7.08 -19.74
CA LYS A 64 -2.79 -7.40 -20.43
C LYS A 64 -3.01 -8.36 -21.60
N ASP A 65 -3.82 -9.39 -21.41
CA ASP A 65 -4.22 -10.33 -22.47
C ASP A 65 -5.00 -9.63 -23.60
N ALA A 66 -5.71 -8.56 -23.27
CA ALA A 66 -6.38 -7.70 -24.26
C ALA A 66 -5.44 -6.66 -24.93
N GLY A 67 -4.13 -6.70 -24.63
CA GLY A 67 -3.10 -5.85 -25.24
C GLY A 67 -2.90 -4.49 -24.58
N TYR A 68 -3.41 -4.29 -23.36
CA TYR A 68 -3.15 -3.07 -22.61
C TYR A 68 -1.84 -3.16 -21.81
N ALA A 69 -1.13 -2.05 -21.67
CA ALA A 69 -0.15 -1.87 -20.61
C ALA A 69 -0.87 -1.67 -19.28
N THR A 70 -0.37 -2.29 -18.22
CA THR A 70 -1.04 -2.31 -16.92
C THR A 70 -0.17 -1.69 -15.83
N GLY A 71 -0.70 -0.69 -15.11
CA GLY A 71 0.03 -0.01 -14.04
C GLY A 71 -0.84 0.17 -12.80
N VAL A 72 -0.22 0.03 -11.63
CA VAL A 72 -0.83 0.39 -10.35
C VAL A 72 -0.04 1.49 -9.68
N VAL A 73 -0.71 2.61 -9.39
CA VAL A 73 -0.09 3.78 -8.77
C VAL A 73 -0.93 4.26 -7.60
N GLY A 74 -0.32 4.40 -6.43
CA GLY A 74 -0.99 4.89 -5.22
C GLY A 74 -1.14 3.84 -4.12
N LYS A 75 -2.26 3.85 -3.41
CA LYS A 75 -2.52 2.94 -2.30
C LYS A 75 -2.64 1.48 -2.78
N TRP A 76 -1.87 0.58 -2.16
CA TRP A 76 -1.95 -0.86 -2.43
C TRP A 76 -2.84 -1.61 -1.44
N HIS A 77 -2.40 -1.79 -0.23
CA HIS A 77 -3.12 -2.41 0.89
C HIS A 77 -3.57 -3.87 0.66
N LEU A 78 -2.80 -4.62 -0.11
CA LEU A 78 -3.03 -6.05 -0.39
C LEU A 78 -1.84 -6.92 0.01
N GLY A 79 -0.92 -6.35 0.81
CA GLY A 79 0.32 -7.00 1.18
C GLY A 79 1.33 -7.10 0.05
N LEU A 80 2.57 -7.36 0.41
CA LEU A 80 3.72 -7.50 -0.49
C LEU A 80 4.64 -8.57 0.06
N GLY A 81 5.36 -9.26 -0.82
CA GLY A 81 6.33 -10.27 -0.41
C GLY A 81 5.72 -11.63 -0.09
N PRO A 82 6.58 -12.58 0.30
CA PRO A 82 6.20 -13.97 0.52
C PRO A 82 5.48 -14.16 1.86
N LYS A 83 5.01 -15.39 2.08
CA LYS A 83 4.46 -15.82 3.36
C LYS A 83 5.41 -15.49 4.51
N GLY A 84 4.88 -14.87 5.55
CA GLY A 84 5.63 -14.39 6.71
C GLY A 84 5.92 -12.89 6.68
N GLY A 85 5.58 -12.19 5.61
CA GLY A 85 5.60 -10.74 5.53
C GLY A 85 6.71 -10.15 4.65
N THR A 86 6.67 -8.83 4.52
CA THR A 86 7.52 -8.06 3.60
C THR A 86 8.88 -7.73 4.20
N ASN A 87 9.95 -8.03 3.47
CA ASN A 87 11.27 -7.48 3.73
C ASN A 87 11.54 -6.26 2.84
N PHE A 88 11.41 -5.06 3.42
CA PHE A 88 11.57 -3.79 2.71
C PHE A 88 13.02 -3.46 2.33
N ASN A 89 14.00 -4.23 2.79
CA ASN A 89 15.43 -3.98 2.54
C ASN A 89 15.99 -4.70 1.32
N LYS A 90 15.14 -5.44 0.59
CA LYS A 90 15.52 -6.24 -0.59
C LYS A 90 14.52 -6.03 -1.72
N GLN A 91 14.78 -6.65 -2.86
CA GLN A 91 13.74 -6.83 -3.88
C GLN A 91 12.57 -7.59 -3.27
N ILE A 92 11.40 -6.99 -3.30
CA ILE A 92 10.16 -7.57 -2.80
C ILE A 92 9.54 -8.41 -3.92
N SER A 93 9.30 -9.67 -3.65
CA SER A 93 8.57 -10.59 -4.52
C SER A 93 7.91 -11.67 -3.63
N PRO A 94 6.66 -12.04 -3.89
CA PRO A 94 5.80 -11.47 -4.94
C PRO A 94 5.32 -10.05 -4.64
N ASN A 95 4.97 -9.31 -5.69
CA ASN A 95 4.45 -7.95 -5.62
C ASN A 95 3.33 -7.75 -6.67
N ALA A 96 2.93 -6.52 -6.98
CA ALA A 96 1.86 -6.28 -7.95
C ALA A 96 2.21 -6.74 -9.38
N GLN A 97 3.49 -6.78 -9.74
CA GLN A 97 3.92 -7.28 -11.06
C GLN A 97 3.69 -8.80 -11.21
N ASP A 98 3.78 -9.55 -10.10
CA ASP A 98 3.54 -11.00 -10.08
C ASP A 98 2.05 -11.37 -10.19
N ILE A 99 1.16 -10.39 -10.22
CA ILE A 99 -0.29 -10.54 -10.41
C ILE A 99 -0.83 -9.70 -11.57
N GLY A 100 -0.01 -9.51 -12.62
CA GLY A 100 -0.43 -9.00 -13.91
C GLY A 100 -0.11 -7.54 -14.21
N PHE A 101 0.41 -6.74 -13.27
CA PHE A 101 0.81 -5.36 -13.56
C PHE A 101 2.20 -5.29 -14.21
N ASP A 102 2.36 -4.45 -15.24
CA ASP A 102 3.66 -4.17 -15.86
C ASP A 102 4.48 -3.18 -15.03
N TYR A 103 3.79 -2.29 -14.30
CA TYR A 103 4.42 -1.25 -13.48
C TYR A 103 3.70 -1.12 -12.15
N GLU A 104 4.48 -0.93 -11.07
CA GLU A 104 3.94 -0.54 -9.78
C GLU A 104 4.69 0.66 -9.18
N PHE A 105 3.93 1.61 -8.61
CA PHE A 105 4.42 2.63 -7.70
C PHE A 105 3.42 2.80 -6.57
N VAL A 106 3.70 2.20 -5.42
CA VAL A 106 2.67 2.01 -4.40
C VAL A 106 3.08 2.49 -3.01
N ILE A 107 2.06 2.87 -2.24
CA ILE A 107 2.09 2.94 -0.79
C ILE A 107 1.69 1.54 -0.29
N PRO A 108 2.55 0.83 0.50
CA PRO A 108 2.30 -0.57 0.88
C PRO A 108 0.94 -0.84 1.51
N ALA A 109 0.49 0.06 2.39
CA ALA A 109 -0.84 -0.03 3.00
C ALA A 109 -1.63 1.28 2.81
N THR A 110 -1.61 2.14 3.82
CA THR A 110 -2.30 3.44 3.86
C THR A 110 -1.36 4.49 4.40
N VAL A 111 -1.66 5.77 4.19
CA VAL A 111 -0.80 6.86 4.68
C VAL A 111 -0.71 6.93 6.21
N ASP A 112 -1.68 6.37 6.91
CA ASP A 112 -1.71 6.31 8.38
C ASP A 112 -0.98 5.08 8.97
N ARG A 113 -0.38 4.22 8.12
CA ARG A 113 0.31 2.98 8.53
C ARG A 113 1.77 2.98 8.14
N VAL A 114 2.58 2.36 8.99
CA VAL A 114 3.98 2.08 8.64
C VAL A 114 4.07 0.87 7.68
N PRO A 115 5.11 0.79 6.80
CA PRO A 115 6.17 1.78 6.62
C PRO A 115 5.70 2.97 5.79
N CYS A 116 6.21 4.15 6.13
CA CYS A 116 5.91 5.39 5.43
C CYS A 116 6.87 5.62 4.25
N VAL A 117 6.85 4.70 3.30
CA VAL A 117 7.74 4.68 2.12
C VAL A 117 6.98 4.34 0.85
N PHE A 118 7.50 4.77 -0.30
CA PHE A 118 7.03 4.28 -1.60
C PHE A 118 7.79 3.02 -2.01
N VAL A 119 7.10 2.12 -2.68
CA VAL A 119 7.68 0.96 -3.36
C VAL A 119 7.47 1.12 -4.86
N GLU A 120 8.53 1.03 -5.63
CA GLU A 120 8.50 1.06 -7.10
C GLU A 120 9.10 -0.23 -7.65
N ASN A 121 8.33 -0.97 -8.41
CA ASN A 121 8.74 -2.25 -9.02
C ASN A 121 9.44 -3.19 -8.01
N GLY A 122 8.83 -3.35 -6.85
CA GLY A 122 9.31 -4.22 -5.78
C GLY A 122 10.50 -3.69 -4.98
N ARG A 123 10.87 -2.41 -5.11
CA ARG A 123 11.95 -1.80 -4.31
C ARG A 123 11.49 -0.55 -3.59
N VAL A 124 11.94 -0.40 -2.36
CA VAL A 124 11.74 0.85 -1.61
C VAL A 124 12.53 1.97 -2.29
N VAL A 125 11.84 3.06 -2.60
CA VAL A 125 12.43 4.23 -3.26
C VAL A 125 13.33 4.99 -2.29
N GLY A 126 14.57 5.25 -2.68
CA GLY A 126 15.51 6.09 -1.91
C GLY A 126 16.04 5.45 -0.63
N LEU A 127 15.93 4.14 -0.45
CA LEU A 127 16.46 3.45 0.73
C LEU A 127 17.99 3.44 0.75
N ASP A 128 18.56 3.91 1.85
CA ASP A 128 19.98 3.71 2.17
C ASP A 128 20.17 2.28 2.73
N PRO A 129 21.00 1.43 2.10
CA PRO A 129 21.27 0.09 2.60
C PRO A 129 21.89 0.05 4.01
N ASN A 130 22.53 1.16 4.46
CA ASN A 130 23.13 1.28 5.78
C ASN A 130 22.12 1.69 6.88
N ASP A 131 20.89 2.06 6.49
CA ASP A 131 19.81 2.40 7.42
C ASP A 131 18.57 1.52 7.13
N PRO A 132 18.65 0.20 7.45
CA PRO A 132 17.62 -0.75 7.09
C PRO A 132 16.31 -0.51 7.84
N ILE A 133 15.20 -0.71 7.11
CA ILE A 133 13.85 -0.60 7.65
C ILE A 133 13.50 -1.84 8.47
N THR A 134 12.98 -1.59 9.68
CA THR A 134 12.31 -2.61 10.51
C THR A 134 10.90 -2.15 10.82
N VAL A 135 9.91 -3.04 10.61
CA VAL A 135 8.49 -2.76 10.85
C VAL A 135 7.90 -3.85 11.75
N SER A 136 7.07 -3.44 12.71
CA SER A 136 6.27 -4.36 13.54
C SER A 136 4.87 -3.79 13.79
N TYR A 137 3.90 -4.69 13.86
CA TYR A 137 2.52 -4.40 14.26
C TYR A 137 2.15 -5.01 15.61
N ASN A 138 3.09 -5.71 16.24
CA ASN A 138 2.88 -6.42 17.49
C ASN A 138 3.57 -5.78 18.69
N HIS A 139 4.69 -5.08 18.46
CA HIS A 139 5.50 -4.46 19.51
C HIS A 139 6.37 -3.34 18.94
N LYS A 140 6.79 -2.43 19.81
CA LYS A 140 7.70 -1.33 19.46
C LYS A 140 9.04 -1.88 18.96
N VAL A 141 9.53 -1.31 17.86
CA VAL A 141 10.86 -1.55 17.30
C VAL A 141 11.66 -0.25 17.24
N GLY A 142 12.96 -0.35 17.54
CA GLY A 142 13.84 0.82 17.58
C GLY A 142 13.48 1.85 18.66
N ASN A 143 14.06 3.03 18.53
CA ASN A 143 13.96 4.12 19.52
C ASN A 143 13.24 5.36 18.99
N TRP A 144 12.51 5.25 17.89
CA TRP A 144 11.78 6.40 17.36
C TRP A 144 10.60 6.77 18.29
N PRO A 145 10.28 8.07 18.38
CA PRO A 145 9.21 8.53 19.25
C PRO A 145 7.85 7.94 18.81
N THR A 146 7.00 7.74 19.78
CA THR A 146 5.62 7.30 19.58
C THR A 146 4.65 8.37 20.05
N GLY A 147 3.44 8.42 19.50
CA GLY A 147 2.42 9.36 19.93
C GLY A 147 2.00 9.13 21.39
N GLU A 148 2.10 7.90 21.87
CA GLU A 148 1.80 7.55 23.25
C GLU A 148 2.85 8.07 24.23
N GLU A 149 4.14 7.93 23.90
CA GLU A 149 5.25 8.33 24.79
C GLU A 149 5.62 9.81 24.64
N ASN A 150 5.37 10.40 23.48
CA ASN A 150 5.81 11.74 23.10
C ASN A 150 4.68 12.59 22.51
N PRO A 151 3.58 12.82 23.25
CA PRO A 151 2.42 13.56 22.73
C PRO A 151 2.75 15.00 22.34
N GLU A 152 3.82 15.60 22.90
CA GLU A 152 4.32 16.93 22.56
C GLU A 152 4.90 17.05 21.14
N LEU A 153 5.29 15.93 20.52
CA LEU A 153 5.82 15.88 19.15
C LEU A 153 4.73 15.72 18.09
N VAL A 154 3.48 15.56 18.51
CA VAL A 154 2.35 15.30 17.62
C VAL A 154 1.78 16.62 17.10
N THR A 155 1.84 16.80 15.78
CA THR A 155 1.27 17.98 15.09
C THR A 155 -0.17 17.73 14.62
N LEU A 156 -0.55 16.47 14.40
CA LEU A 156 -1.90 16.07 14.04
C LEU A 156 -2.45 15.12 15.13
N LYS A 157 -3.50 15.54 15.82
CA LYS A 157 -4.10 14.76 16.91
C LYS A 157 -4.49 13.35 16.42
N PRO A 158 -4.01 12.28 17.09
CA PRO A 158 -4.32 10.92 16.69
C PRO A 158 -5.79 10.56 16.95
N SER A 159 -6.32 9.70 16.10
CA SER A 159 -7.55 8.95 16.35
C SER A 159 -7.24 7.59 17.00
N GLN A 160 -8.26 6.82 17.32
CA GLN A 160 -8.09 5.50 17.94
C GLN A 160 -7.13 4.59 17.17
N GLY A 161 -6.17 4.00 17.87
CA GLY A 161 -5.17 3.09 17.31
C GLY A 161 -4.04 3.74 16.48
N HIS A 162 -4.07 5.04 16.28
CA HIS A 162 -3.04 5.79 15.54
C HIS A 162 -2.09 6.48 16.51
N ASN A 163 -1.37 5.74 17.32
CA ASN A 163 -0.57 6.32 18.39
C ASN A 163 0.84 5.71 18.52
N ASN A 164 1.27 4.99 17.47
CA ASN A 164 2.58 4.36 17.46
C ASN A 164 3.65 5.30 16.88
N THR A 165 4.56 4.84 16.04
CA THR A 165 5.71 5.64 15.58
C THR A 165 5.28 6.97 14.94
N ILE A 166 5.88 8.06 15.37
CA ILE A 166 5.67 9.39 14.79
C ILE A 166 6.55 9.57 13.56
N ILE A 167 5.93 9.85 12.42
CA ILE A 167 6.59 10.23 11.18
C ILE A 167 6.01 11.58 10.72
N ASN A 168 6.87 12.57 10.48
CA ASN A 168 6.47 13.94 10.09
C ASN A 168 5.47 14.59 11.08
N GLY A 169 5.62 14.32 12.38
CA GLY A 169 4.71 14.83 13.40
C GLY A 169 3.35 14.11 13.47
N ILE A 170 3.17 13.05 12.67
CA ILE A 170 1.92 12.28 12.61
C ILE A 170 2.17 10.88 13.21
N PRO A 171 1.47 10.49 14.28
CA PRO A 171 1.55 9.16 14.83
C PRO A 171 0.84 8.16 13.91
N ARG A 172 1.48 7.03 13.67
CA ARG A 172 1.03 6.02 12.71
C ARG A 172 0.45 4.79 13.43
N ILE A 173 -0.19 3.92 12.69
CA ILE A 173 -0.50 2.56 13.11
C ILE A 173 0.71 1.69 12.84
N GLY A 174 1.22 0.99 13.87
CA GLY A 174 2.42 0.17 13.81
C GLY A 174 3.70 0.93 14.15
N TRP A 175 4.76 0.19 14.34
CA TRP A 175 6.08 0.69 14.71
C TRP A 175 7.06 0.46 13.59
N MET A 176 7.92 1.46 13.34
CA MET A 176 9.04 1.33 12.43
C MET A 176 10.28 2.06 12.93
N THR A 177 11.42 1.64 12.41
CA THR A 177 12.70 2.33 12.55
C THR A 177 13.53 2.11 11.29
N GLY A 178 14.49 3.00 11.03
CA GLY A 178 15.33 2.96 9.82
C GLY A 178 14.64 3.48 8.57
N GLY A 179 15.39 3.53 7.48
CA GLY A 179 14.89 4.02 6.19
C GLY A 179 14.61 5.53 6.15
N LYS A 180 15.34 6.34 6.93
CA LYS A 180 15.11 7.79 7.01
C LYS A 180 15.14 8.49 5.66
N SER A 181 16.03 8.08 4.77
CA SER A 181 16.16 8.63 3.42
C SER A 181 15.00 8.29 2.50
N ALA A 182 14.26 7.22 2.82
CA ALA A 182 13.14 6.72 2.04
C ALA A 182 11.77 7.23 2.53
N LEU A 183 11.71 7.87 3.70
CA LEU A 183 10.45 8.38 4.23
C LEU A 183 9.86 9.42 3.30
N TRP A 184 8.57 9.27 2.97
CA TRP A 184 7.86 10.33 2.26
C TRP A 184 7.62 11.56 3.15
N LYS A 185 7.35 12.69 2.52
CA LYS A 185 6.70 13.83 3.18
C LYS A 185 5.22 13.79 2.84
N ASP A 186 4.37 13.93 3.84
CA ASP A 186 2.92 13.75 3.67
C ASP A 186 2.33 14.76 2.67
N GLU A 187 2.81 16.00 2.68
CA GLU A 187 2.40 17.05 1.76
C GLU A 187 2.74 16.77 0.29
N ASP A 188 3.78 15.97 0.01
CA ASP A 188 4.25 15.70 -1.34
C ASP A 188 3.59 14.46 -1.98
N ILE A 189 2.87 13.63 -1.19
CA ILE A 189 2.33 12.34 -1.64
C ILE A 189 1.43 12.48 -2.87
N ALA A 190 0.52 13.45 -2.87
CA ALA A 190 -0.44 13.63 -3.96
C ALA A 190 0.24 13.99 -5.27
N ASP A 191 1.23 14.87 -5.24
CA ASP A 191 1.97 15.31 -6.42
C ASP A 191 2.87 14.18 -6.95
N ILE A 192 3.55 13.46 -6.07
CA ILE A 192 4.39 12.32 -6.45
C ILE A 192 3.56 11.24 -7.15
N ILE A 193 2.44 10.81 -6.55
CA ILE A 193 1.54 9.81 -7.12
C ILE A 193 0.98 10.28 -8.46
N THR A 194 0.53 11.53 -8.54
CA THR A 194 -0.01 12.11 -9.78
C THR A 194 1.04 12.12 -10.89
N ASN A 195 2.27 12.53 -10.59
CA ASN A 195 3.35 12.56 -11.57
C ASN A 195 3.75 11.16 -12.04
N LYS A 196 3.80 10.18 -11.13
CA LYS A 196 4.07 8.77 -11.50
C LYS A 196 2.97 8.21 -12.41
N ALA A 197 1.70 8.47 -12.09
CA ALA A 197 0.57 8.04 -12.92
C ALA A 197 0.54 8.72 -14.31
N LYS A 198 0.99 9.96 -14.42
CA LYS A 198 1.07 10.69 -15.71
C LYS A 198 2.23 10.22 -16.59
N ASN A 199 3.29 9.68 -15.97
CA ASN A 199 4.50 9.25 -16.69
C ASN A 199 4.42 7.78 -17.12
N PHE A 200 3.45 7.02 -16.61
CA PHE A 200 3.09 5.70 -17.09
C PHE A 200 2.28 5.78 -18.39
#